data_72b1b1b12bc073ebfab7315ad514668d
#
_entry.id   72b1b1b12bc073ebfab7315ad514668d
#
_cell.length_a   1.000
_cell.length_b   1.000
_cell.length_c   1.000
_cell.angle_alpha   90.00
_cell.angle_beta   90.00
_cell.angle_gamma   90.00
#
_symmetry.space_group_name_H-M   'P 1'
#
loop_
_entity.id
_entity.type
_entity.pdbx_description
1 polymer ?
#
loop_
_entity_poly.entity_id
_entity_poly.type
_entity_poly.pdbx_seq_one_letter_code
_entity_poly.pdbx_strand_id
1 'polypeptide(L)'
;TKEPGLYTTKITAYRDDASKTPEFDMIATVVIPYEFNSTNNYKLNWKDQVVQQGMIKRYFIKIPAGQNGMKVTLSRDASSSKYSRCLFYLYNNNGIQVDRSALLYSVNKDEKVENYYYDLEPGIYEVDVDGFFLATDSSTYNLAVEFSSIQTVDGTELSSNDKRIELINYFNETKTYNINAEMLGYQKEYNLLVDGNDTYKMPFTIFNGEGSKEFSFTLTKEDYSKITDFAFQILDETGKAVSKGGLSYRTGGSVSVDMPADKDSAKFVLEIIPAFASKELTADLEVKEITYFPSPISVDAKHNGRTTLTLYPNNIKYVDFNFSKPELIVPADANGYGKLYFKSPSTSKTEYELPINFKF
;
A
#
# COMPACT_ATOMS: atom_id res chain seq x y z
N THR A 1 29.69 -9.71 10.40
CA THR A 1 28.36 -9.49 9.78
C THR A 1 28.55 -9.33 8.29
N LYS A 2 27.70 -9.95 7.48
CA LYS A 2 27.70 -9.77 6.02
C LYS A 2 26.96 -8.47 5.68
N GLU A 3 27.36 -7.83 4.58
CA GLU A 3 26.67 -6.64 4.04
C GLU A 3 25.25 -6.98 3.60
N PRO A 4 24.32 -6.00 3.56
CA PRO A 4 22.99 -6.21 3.01
C PRO A 4 23.05 -6.68 1.55
N GLY A 5 22.18 -7.63 1.19
CA GLY A 5 22.14 -8.19 -0.17
C GLY A 5 21.53 -9.58 -0.25
N LEU A 6 21.55 -10.14 -1.45
CA LEU A 6 21.09 -11.48 -1.76
C LEU A 6 22.27 -12.43 -1.82
N TYR A 7 22.20 -13.49 -1.04
CA TYR A 7 23.24 -14.54 -0.97
C TYR A 7 22.62 -15.88 -1.37
N THR A 8 23.24 -16.54 -2.32
CA THR A 8 22.80 -17.87 -2.77
C THR A 8 23.90 -18.90 -2.54
N THR A 9 23.50 -20.10 -2.17
CA THR A 9 24.37 -21.26 -2.14
C THR A 9 23.66 -22.47 -2.71
N LYS A 10 24.44 -23.41 -3.20
CA LYS A 10 23.95 -24.68 -3.69
C LYS A 10 24.09 -25.74 -2.61
N ILE A 11 23.03 -26.45 -2.32
CA ILE A 11 23.00 -27.63 -1.44
C ILE A 11 22.86 -28.83 -2.36
N THR A 12 23.84 -29.73 -2.32
CA THR A 12 23.81 -30.95 -3.12
C THR A 12 23.53 -32.16 -2.21
N ALA A 13 22.48 -32.90 -2.50
CA ALA A 13 22.17 -34.16 -1.83
C ALA A 13 22.86 -35.31 -2.53
N TYR A 14 23.46 -36.17 -1.77
CA TYR A 14 24.13 -37.38 -2.23
C TYR A 14 23.42 -38.61 -1.66
N ARG A 15 23.40 -39.66 -2.45
CA ARG A 15 22.99 -40.98 -1.96
C ARG A 15 23.96 -41.48 -0.90
N ASP A 16 23.46 -42.19 0.11
CA ASP A 16 24.28 -42.78 1.19
C ASP A 16 25.00 -44.04 0.71
N ASP A 17 25.64 -43.93 -0.43
CA ASP A 17 26.46 -44.97 -1.02
C ASP A 17 27.87 -44.45 -1.43
N ALA A 18 28.76 -45.37 -1.74
CA ALA A 18 30.12 -45.05 -2.13
C ALA A 18 30.24 -44.31 -3.49
N SER A 19 29.15 -44.15 -4.23
CA SER A 19 29.16 -43.57 -5.59
C SER A 19 29.40 -42.09 -5.63
N LYS A 20 29.10 -41.35 -4.50
CA LYS A 20 29.15 -39.88 -4.43
C LYS A 20 28.45 -39.15 -5.58
N THR A 21 27.49 -39.81 -6.20
CA THR A 21 26.72 -39.23 -7.29
C THR A 21 25.64 -38.30 -6.71
N PRO A 22 25.59 -37.04 -7.14
CA PRO A 22 24.52 -36.15 -6.71
C PRO A 22 23.15 -36.69 -7.13
N GLU A 23 22.19 -36.78 -6.22
CA GLU A 23 20.80 -37.13 -6.54
C GLU A 23 20.01 -35.89 -6.97
N PHE A 24 20.19 -34.79 -6.27
CA PHE A 24 19.62 -33.49 -6.66
C PHE A 24 20.40 -32.33 -6.07
N ASP A 25 20.22 -31.18 -6.68
CA ASP A 25 20.71 -29.90 -6.25
C ASP A 25 19.55 -29.00 -5.84
N MET A 26 19.72 -28.28 -4.74
CA MET A 26 18.78 -27.28 -4.24
C MET A 26 19.52 -25.95 -4.08
N ILE A 27 18.92 -24.86 -4.56
CA ILE A 27 19.46 -23.53 -4.34
C ILE A 27 18.83 -22.98 -3.04
N ALA A 28 19.67 -22.65 -2.07
CA ALA A 28 19.27 -21.93 -0.88
C ALA A 28 19.64 -20.46 -1.03
N THR A 29 18.67 -19.58 -0.78
CA THR A 29 18.83 -18.12 -0.89
C THR A 29 18.57 -17.48 0.46
N VAL A 30 19.46 -16.55 0.85
CA VAL A 30 19.32 -15.75 2.08
C VAL A 30 19.37 -14.28 1.72
N VAL A 31 18.38 -13.53 2.18
CA VAL A 31 18.34 -12.08 2.09
C VAL A 31 18.81 -11.47 3.40
N ILE A 32 19.77 -10.55 3.30
CA ILE A 32 20.18 -9.68 4.40
C ILE A 32 19.68 -8.28 4.06
N PRO A 33 18.65 -7.77 4.75
CA PRO A 33 18.08 -6.48 4.41
C PRO A 33 18.90 -5.31 4.96
N TYR A 34 18.71 -4.14 4.39
CA TYR A 34 19.11 -2.87 4.99
C TYR A 34 18.24 -2.59 6.22
N GLU A 35 18.87 -2.19 7.30
CA GLU A 35 18.22 -1.84 8.56
C GLU A 35 18.07 -0.33 8.69
N PHE A 36 16.87 0.10 9.08
CA PHE A 36 16.52 1.49 9.34
C PHE A 36 16.19 1.63 10.83
N ASN A 37 16.84 2.56 11.49
CA ASN A 37 16.69 2.76 12.93
C ASN A 37 17.05 4.20 13.32
N SER A 38 17.03 4.50 14.61
CA SER A 38 17.34 5.83 15.14
C SER A 38 18.76 6.30 14.85
N THR A 39 19.73 5.40 14.63
CA THR A 39 21.12 5.80 14.35
C THR A 39 21.33 6.34 12.94
N ASN A 40 20.49 5.95 11.99
CA ASN A 40 20.47 6.48 10.63
C ASN A 40 19.23 7.36 10.36
N ASN A 41 18.54 7.82 11.42
CA ASN A 41 17.31 8.62 11.33
C ASN A 41 16.27 8.02 10.41
N TYR A 42 16.16 6.67 10.40
CA TYR A 42 15.26 5.92 9.52
C TYR A 42 15.38 6.28 8.03
N LYS A 43 16.60 6.65 7.61
CA LYS A 43 16.89 7.06 6.24
C LYS A 43 18.22 6.50 5.76
N LEU A 44 18.24 6.00 4.52
CA LEU A 44 19.45 5.60 3.80
C LEU A 44 19.49 6.26 2.43
N ASN A 45 20.71 6.59 1.98
CA ASN A 45 20.95 7.20 0.68
C ASN A 45 22.09 6.45 -0.02
N TRP A 46 21.85 6.02 -1.23
CA TRP A 46 22.84 5.45 -2.13
C TRP A 46 23.09 6.43 -3.26
N LYS A 47 24.22 7.10 -3.21
CA LYS A 47 24.61 8.13 -4.19
C LYS A 47 25.44 7.52 -5.31
N ASP A 48 25.37 8.15 -6.48
CA ASP A 48 26.20 7.85 -7.66
C ASP A 48 26.22 6.37 -8.07
N GLN A 49 25.09 5.71 -7.86
CA GLN A 49 24.94 4.33 -8.25
C GLN A 49 24.87 4.23 -9.77
N VAL A 50 25.41 3.12 -10.31
CA VAL A 50 25.37 2.84 -11.75
C VAL A 50 24.66 1.52 -11.97
N VAL A 51 23.67 1.49 -12.85
CA VAL A 51 23.05 0.27 -13.38
C VAL A 51 23.35 0.15 -14.88
N GLN A 52 23.84 -1.03 -15.27
CA GLN A 52 24.07 -1.33 -16.68
C GLN A 52 22.76 -1.71 -17.37
N GLN A 53 22.72 -1.54 -18.66
CA GLN A 53 21.61 -1.97 -19.52
C GLN A 53 21.27 -3.45 -19.28
N GLY A 54 19.98 -3.74 -19.07
CA GLY A 54 19.49 -5.09 -18.83
C GLY A 54 19.89 -5.72 -17.48
N MET A 55 20.55 -4.94 -16.60
CA MET A 55 20.92 -5.39 -15.27
C MET A 55 19.99 -4.78 -14.21
N ILE A 56 19.85 -5.48 -13.08
CA ILE A 56 19.03 -5.08 -11.95
C ILE A 56 19.92 -4.87 -10.72
N LYS A 57 19.73 -3.76 -10.03
CA LYS A 57 20.24 -3.55 -8.67
C LYS A 57 19.11 -3.66 -7.67
N ARG A 58 19.26 -4.53 -6.69
CA ARG A 58 18.25 -4.88 -5.69
C ARG A 58 18.63 -4.34 -4.32
N TYR A 59 17.66 -3.71 -3.67
CA TYR A 59 17.78 -3.17 -2.31
C TYR A 59 16.68 -3.79 -1.45
N PHE A 60 17.08 -4.64 -0.52
CA PHE A 60 16.14 -5.29 0.40
C PHE A 60 15.94 -4.41 1.63
N ILE A 61 14.74 -3.90 1.80
CA ILE A 61 14.39 -2.88 2.80
C ILE A 61 13.56 -3.56 3.89
N LYS A 62 14.09 -3.64 5.12
CA LYS A 62 13.31 -4.12 6.25
C LYS A 62 12.48 -2.98 6.82
N ILE A 63 11.16 -3.17 6.83
CA ILE A 63 10.25 -2.21 7.45
C ILE A 63 10.54 -2.18 8.96
N PRO A 64 10.92 -1.04 9.56
CA PRO A 64 11.16 -0.95 10.99
C PRO A 64 9.87 -1.13 11.78
N ALA A 65 9.97 -1.69 12.98
CA ALA A 65 8.81 -1.83 13.85
C ALA A 65 8.17 -0.46 14.13
N GLY A 66 6.86 -0.41 14.01
CA GLY A 66 6.09 0.82 14.21
C GLY A 66 6.13 1.82 13.03
N GLN A 67 6.77 1.48 11.93
CA GLN A 67 6.80 2.30 10.72
C GLN A 67 5.76 1.77 9.72
N ASN A 68 4.90 2.65 9.22
CA ASN A 68 3.87 2.30 8.25
C ASN A 68 3.86 3.23 7.03
N GLY A 69 4.77 4.20 6.98
CA GLY A 69 4.94 5.10 5.85
C GLY A 69 6.38 5.10 5.34
N MET A 70 6.57 5.02 4.03
CA MET A 70 7.88 5.04 3.37
C MET A 70 7.85 6.01 2.18
N LYS A 71 8.90 6.80 2.07
CA LYS A 71 9.18 7.60 0.89
C LYS A 71 10.39 7.02 0.18
N VAL A 72 10.26 6.78 -1.12
CA VAL A 72 11.37 6.38 -1.98
C VAL A 72 11.60 7.48 -3.01
N THR A 73 12.85 7.94 -3.09
CA THR A 73 13.27 8.96 -4.05
C THR A 73 14.31 8.38 -4.98
N LEU A 74 14.02 8.37 -6.27
CA LEU A 74 14.97 8.06 -7.33
C LEU A 74 15.31 9.36 -8.04
N SER A 75 16.60 9.70 -8.17
CA SER A 75 17.02 10.95 -8.80
C SER A 75 18.30 10.81 -9.60
N ARG A 76 18.55 11.78 -10.47
CA ARG A 76 19.77 11.92 -11.26
C ARG A 76 20.12 13.39 -11.38
N ASP A 77 21.39 13.70 -11.17
CA ASP A 77 21.90 15.09 -11.30
C ASP A 77 22.17 15.44 -12.75
N ALA A 78 21.97 16.72 -13.09
CA ALA A 78 22.21 17.28 -14.45
C ALA A 78 23.63 17.05 -14.97
N SER A 79 24.61 16.93 -14.06
CA SER A 79 26.03 16.69 -14.39
C SER A 79 26.34 15.22 -14.72
N SER A 80 25.38 14.30 -14.60
CA SER A 80 25.62 12.89 -14.87
C SER A 80 25.98 12.65 -16.33
N SER A 81 27.09 11.92 -16.55
CA SER A 81 27.51 11.48 -17.88
C SER A 81 26.78 10.23 -18.39
N LYS A 82 26.05 9.53 -17.50
CA LYS A 82 25.31 8.30 -17.79
C LYS A 82 23.83 8.51 -17.51
N TYR A 83 23.10 8.93 -18.51
CA TYR A 83 21.72 9.40 -18.41
C TYR A 83 20.70 8.53 -19.16
N SER A 84 21.03 7.28 -19.40
CA SER A 84 20.08 6.32 -19.98
C SER A 84 18.89 6.11 -19.05
N ARG A 85 17.76 5.72 -19.62
CA ARG A 85 16.55 5.41 -18.87
C ARG A 85 16.81 4.28 -17.87
N CYS A 86 16.40 4.46 -16.62
CA CYS A 86 16.29 3.39 -15.66
C CYS A 86 14.89 3.32 -15.04
N LEU A 87 14.48 2.11 -14.70
CA LEU A 87 13.17 1.82 -14.14
C LEU A 87 13.32 1.56 -12.65
N PHE A 88 12.33 1.95 -11.91
CA PHE A 88 12.16 1.64 -10.49
C PHE A 88 10.96 0.72 -10.32
N TYR A 89 11.12 -0.31 -9.50
CA TYR A 89 10.05 -1.18 -9.07
C TYR A 89 10.08 -1.33 -7.56
N LEU A 90 8.92 -1.40 -6.94
CA LEU A 90 8.76 -1.78 -5.55
C LEU A 90 7.97 -3.07 -5.47
N TYR A 91 8.51 -4.05 -4.75
CA TYR A 91 7.83 -5.29 -4.40
C TYR A 91 7.59 -5.33 -2.89
N ASN A 92 6.41 -5.78 -2.47
CA ASN A 92 6.08 -5.93 -1.06
C ASN A 92 6.76 -7.16 -0.44
N ASN A 93 6.52 -7.38 0.85
CA ASN A 93 7.06 -8.51 1.63
C ASN A 93 6.64 -9.90 1.11
N ASN A 94 5.73 -9.96 0.14
CA ASN A 94 5.24 -11.18 -0.51
C ASN A 94 5.74 -11.33 -1.95
N GLY A 95 6.62 -10.43 -2.40
CA GLY A 95 7.14 -10.41 -3.76
C GLY A 95 6.18 -9.88 -4.82
N ILE A 96 5.09 -9.23 -4.41
CA ILE A 96 4.11 -8.64 -5.33
C ILE A 96 4.56 -7.23 -5.69
N GLN A 97 4.59 -6.92 -6.98
CA GLN A 97 4.88 -5.56 -7.45
C GLN A 97 3.75 -4.62 -7.04
N VAL A 98 4.10 -3.61 -6.24
CA VAL A 98 3.15 -2.59 -5.76
C VAL A 98 3.30 -1.26 -6.48
N ASP A 99 4.46 -1.00 -7.10
CA ASP A 99 4.67 0.24 -7.85
C ASP A 99 5.74 0.11 -8.94
N ARG A 100 5.66 1.05 -9.90
CA ARG A 100 6.63 1.22 -10.98
C ARG A 100 6.73 2.68 -11.39
N SER A 101 7.97 3.19 -11.48
CA SER A 101 8.27 4.51 -12.04
C SER A 101 9.58 4.52 -12.81
N ALA A 102 10.02 5.66 -13.35
CA ALA A 102 11.23 5.71 -14.14
C ALA A 102 11.90 7.09 -14.11
N LEU A 103 13.23 7.12 -14.15
CA LEU A 103 13.98 8.25 -14.70
C LEU A 103 14.05 8.07 -16.22
N LEU A 104 13.70 9.12 -16.93
CA LEU A 104 13.70 9.13 -18.39
C LEU A 104 15.12 9.42 -18.91
N TYR A 105 15.24 9.53 -20.22
CA TYR A 105 16.45 9.93 -20.87
C TYR A 105 16.52 11.47 -20.91
N SER A 106 17.29 12.09 -20.00
CA SER A 106 17.46 13.53 -19.94
C SER A 106 18.93 13.93 -19.83
N VAL A 107 19.36 14.77 -20.75
CA VAL A 107 20.73 15.29 -20.80
C VAL A 107 20.77 16.66 -20.14
N ASN A 108 21.76 16.89 -19.27
CA ASN A 108 21.99 18.18 -18.61
C ASN A 108 20.76 18.73 -17.84
N LYS A 109 19.97 17.84 -17.28
CA LYS A 109 18.78 18.18 -16.49
C LYS A 109 18.67 17.27 -15.28
N ASP A 110 18.37 17.87 -14.14
CA ASP A 110 18.01 17.12 -12.95
C ASP A 110 16.69 16.38 -13.17
N GLU A 111 16.68 15.12 -12.80
CA GLU A 111 15.50 14.27 -12.80
C GLU A 111 15.24 13.74 -11.40
N LYS A 112 13.98 13.71 -11.01
CA LYS A 112 13.55 13.23 -9.70
C LYS A 112 12.17 12.62 -9.78
N VAL A 113 12.03 11.44 -9.18
CA VAL A 113 10.76 10.77 -8.92
C VAL A 113 10.67 10.52 -7.43
N GLU A 114 9.57 10.90 -6.81
CA GLU A 114 9.27 10.68 -5.40
C GLU A 114 7.97 9.89 -5.29
N ASN A 115 8.05 8.73 -4.67
CA ASN A 115 6.93 7.86 -4.42
C ASN A 115 6.71 7.74 -2.92
N TYR A 116 5.44 7.80 -2.50
CA TYR A 116 5.02 7.71 -1.11
C TYR A 116 4.14 6.47 -0.95
N TYR A 117 4.45 5.68 0.07
CA TYR A 117 3.75 4.44 0.38
C TYR A 117 3.24 4.50 1.82
N TYR A 118 2.02 4.07 2.02
CA TYR A 118 1.31 4.11 3.29
C TYR A 118 0.84 2.71 3.66
N ASP A 119 0.51 2.50 4.93
CA ASP A 119 -0.03 1.24 5.44
C ASP A 119 0.84 0.02 5.11
N LEU A 120 2.16 0.20 5.27
CA LEU A 120 3.15 -0.84 4.99
C LEU A 120 2.99 -2.01 5.97
N GLU A 121 2.87 -3.21 5.44
CA GLU A 121 2.94 -4.42 6.25
C GLU A 121 4.37 -4.66 6.75
N PRO A 122 4.54 -5.22 7.98
CA PRO A 122 5.85 -5.64 8.47
C PRO A 122 6.49 -6.67 7.55
N GLY A 123 7.79 -6.54 7.29
CA GLY A 123 8.51 -7.49 6.46
C GLY A 123 9.69 -6.88 5.71
N ILE A 124 10.16 -7.60 4.69
CA ILE A 124 11.24 -7.14 3.81
C ILE A 124 10.63 -6.82 2.45
N TYR A 125 10.74 -5.57 2.05
CA TYR A 125 10.37 -5.08 0.73
C TYR A 125 11.60 -5.07 -0.18
N GLU A 126 11.40 -5.20 -1.48
CA GLU A 126 12.47 -5.14 -2.47
C GLU A 126 12.27 -3.92 -3.37
N VAL A 127 13.29 -3.07 -3.41
CA VAL A 127 13.39 -1.97 -4.37
C VAL A 127 14.36 -2.39 -5.46
N ASP A 128 13.87 -2.47 -6.67
CA ASP A 128 14.67 -2.77 -7.85
C ASP A 128 14.93 -1.51 -8.67
N VAL A 129 16.17 -1.31 -9.09
CA VAL A 129 16.53 -0.31 -10.10
C VAL A 129 17.09 -1.03 -11.31
N ASP A 130 16.34 -0.99 -12.41
CA ASP A 130 16.64 -1.71 -13.64
C ASP A 130 17.23 -0.75 -14.68
N GLY A 131 18.36 -1.11 -15.27
CA GLY A 131 18.85 -0.48 -16.48
C GLY A 131 17.98 -0.90 -17.67
N PHE A 132 17.31 0.09 -18.31
CA PHE A 132 16.40 -0.21 -19.40
C PHE A 132 17.07 -1.03 -20.51
N PHE A 133 16.51 -2.18 -20.84
CA PHE A 133 17.15 -3.17 -21.71
C PHE A 133 17.37 -2.71 -23.16
N LEU A 134 16.59 -1.73 -23.63
CA LEU A 134 16.77 -1.08 -24.95
C LEU A 134 17.70 0.14 -24.91
N ALA A 135 18.25 0.49 -23.74
CA ALA A 135 19.20 1.58 -23.65
C ALA A 135 20.52 1.21 -24.36
N THR A 136 21.26 2.22 -24.75
CA THR A 136 22.59 2.02 -25.41
C THR A 136 23.74 2.16 -24.42
N ASP A 137 23.48 2.62 -23.18
CA ASP A 137 24.50 2.87 -22.15
C ASP A 137 23.92 2.66 -20.75
N SER A 138 24.78 2.73 -19.76
CA SER A 138 24.44 2.67 -18.33
C SER A 138 23.64 3.90 -17.89
N SER A 139 23.03 3.79 -16.72
CA SER A 139 22.35 4.89 -16.02
C SER A 139 22.98 5.14 -14.66
N THR A 140 23.35 6.37 -14.36
CA THR A 140 23.68 6.83 -13.01
C THR A 140 22.39 7.26 -12.31
N TYR A 141 22.29 6.97 -11.01
CA TYR A 141 21.15 7.37 -10.20
C TYR A 141 21.55 7.52 -8.73
N ASN A 142 20.76 8.30 -8.01
CA ASN A 142 20.75 8.35 -6.56
C ASN A 142 19.43 7.72 -6.08
N LEU A 143 19.51 6.85 -5.08
CA LEU A 143 18.35 6.25 -4.43
C LEU A 143 18.34 6.69 -2.97
N ALA A 144 17.20 7.16 -2.48
CA ALA A 144 16.97 7.42 -1.07
C ALA A 144 15.71 6.73 -0.60
N VAL A 145 15.78 6.12 0.57
CA VAL A 145 14.63 5.55 1.28
C VAL A 145 14.55 6.19 2.65
N GLU A 146 13.36 6.69 3.00
CA GLU A 146 13.10 7.33 4.28
C GLU A 146 11.78 6.83 4.83
N PHE A 147 11.76 6.38 6.08
CA PHE A 147 10.53 6.02 6.78
C PHE A 147 9.98 7.21 7.54
N SER A 148 8.65 7.34 7.50
CA SER A 148 7.94 8.32 8.28
C SER A 148 6.89 7.61 9.14
N SER A 149 6.99 7.77 10.45
CA SER A 149 6.05 7.20 11.38
C SER A 149 5.36 8.29 12.15
N ILE A 150 4.08 8.47 11.83
CA ILE A 150 3.14 9.15 12.69
C ILE A 150 2.16 8.07 13.12
N GLN A 151 2.12 7.77 14.41
CA GLN A 151 1.19 6.79 14.96
C GLN A 151 0.11 7.48 15.78
N THR A 152 -1.04 6.85 15.85
CA THR A 152 -2.09 7.24 16.79
C THR A 152 -1.86 6.58 18.14
N VAL A 153 -2.20 7.26 19.20
CA VAL A 153 -2.12 6.73 20.57
C VAL A 153 -3.34 5.83 20.84
N ASP A 154 -4.55 6.35 20.53
CA ASP A 154 -5.83 5.70 20.85
C ASP A 154 -6.65 5.29 19.62
N GLY A 155 -5.98 5.11 18.47
CA GLY A 155 -6.65 4.73 17.22
C GLY A 155 -7.13 5.91 16.38
N THR A 156 -7.95 5.63 15.37
CA THR A 156 -8.38 6.60 14.35
C THR A 156 -9.89 6.82 14.31
N GLU A 157 -10.59 6.35 15.33
CA GLU A 157 -12.04 6.45 15.41
C GLU A 157 -12.46 7.79 16.05
N LEU A 158 -13.28 8.54 15.33
CA LEU A 158 -13.88 9.79 15.79
C LEU A 158 -15.37 9.60 16.03
N SER A 159 -15.89 10.17 17.10
CA SER A 159 -17.32 10.13 17.41
C SER A 159 -17.86 11.53 17.72
N SER A 160 -19.17 11.66 17.88
CA SER A 160 -19.79 12.93 18.31
C SER A 160 -19.25 13.42 19.67
N ASN A 161 -18.82 12.50 20.54
CA ASN A 161 -18.30 12.77 21.87
C ASN A 161 -16.77 12.87 21.92
N ASP A 162 -16.08 12.23 21.00
CA ASP A 162 -14.63 12.24 20.89
C ASP A 162 -14.22 12.67 19.48
N LYS A 163 -13.83 13.92 19.36
CA LYS A 163 -13.46 14.57 18.10
C LYS A 163 -11.95 14.85 18.04
N ARG A 164 -11.15 14.03 18.68
CA ARG A 164 -9.71 14.21 18.80
C ARG A 164 -8.96 12.95 18.45
N ILE A 165 -7.86 13.10 17.72
CA ILE A 165 -6.86 12.04 17.51
C ILE A 165 -5.54 12.51 18.11
N GLU A 166 -4.94 11.68 18.95
CA GLU A 166 -3.61 11.89 19.48
C GLU A 166 -2.57 11.20 18.60
N LEU A 167 -1.52 11.94 18.28
CA LEU A 167 -0.46 11.53 17.34
C LEU A 167 0.89 11.57 18.04
N ILE A 168 1.71 10.58 17.78
CA ILE A 168 3.10 10.52 18.24
C ILE A 168 4.05 10.40 17.04
N ASN A 169 5.15 11.16 17.08
CA ASN A 169 6.22 11.08 16.11
C ASN A 169 7.37 10.23 16.67
N TYR A 170 7.62 9.08 16.09
CA TYR A 170 8.71 8.20 16.50
C TYR A 170 10.05 8.49 15.81
N PHE A 171 10.13 9.50 14.97
CA PHE A 171 11.41 9.95 14.43
C PHE A 171 12.25 10.72 15.46
N ASN A 172 13.55 10.73 15.23
CA ASN A 172 14.49 11.58 15.97
C ASN A 172 14.51 13.03 15.44
N GLU A 173 13.71 13.35 14.43
CA GLU A 173 13.62 14.66 13.81
C GLU A 173 12.26 15.31 14.04
N THR A 174 12.28 16.63 14.22
CA THR A 174 11.04 17.42 14.22
C THR A 174 10.48 17.47 12.80
N LYS A 175 9.20 17.12 12.65
CA LYS A 175 8.47 17.20 11.38
C LYS A 175 7.35 18.22 11.47
N THR A 176 7.23 19.07 10.46
CA THR A 176 6.14 20.05 10.36
C THR A 176 5.33 19.76 9.11
N TYR A 177 4.02 19.73 9.25
CA TYR A 177 3.07 19.46 8.19
C TYR A 177 1.95 20.49 8.14
N ASN A 178 1.41 20.72 6.96
CA ASN A 178 0.07 21.26 6.81
C ASN A 178 -0.90 20.09 6.78
N ILE A 179 -1.87 20.10 7.70
CA ILE A 179 -2.88 19.04 7.82
C ILE A 179 -4.20 19.46 7.17
N ASN A 180 -4.85 18.53 6.50
CA ASN A 180 -6.25 18.61 6.10
C ASN A 180 -6.91 17.24 6.22
N ALA A 181 -8.20 17.23 6.45
CA ALA A 181 -8.97 16.00 6.53
C ALA A 181 -10.16 16.04 5.57
N GLU A 182 -10.52 14.87 5.08
CA GLU A 182 -11.64 14.69 4.16
C GLU A 182 -12.42 13.44 4.55
N MET A 183 -13.74 13.53 4.51
CA MET A 183 -14.61 12.37 4.53
C MET A 183 -14.86 11.96 3.10
N LEU A 184 -14.44 10.75 2.74
CA LEU A 184 -14.45 10.24 1.37
C LEU A 184 -15.72 9.44 1.06
N GLY A 185 -16.38 8.93 2.12
CA GLY A 185 -17.52 8.05 1.96
C GLY A 185 -17.93 7.43 3.29
N TYR A 186 -18.46 6.24 3.21
CA TYR A 186 -18.74 5.38 4.36
C TYR A 186 -18.34 3.94 4.07
N GLN A 187 -18.08 3.17 5.13
CA GLN A 187 -17.61 1.78 5.02
C GLN A 187 -18.37 0.84 5.94
N LYS A 188 -18.39 -0.42 5.53
CA LYS A 188 -18.81 -1.57 6.32
C LYS A 188 -17.74 -2.64 6.24
N GLU A 189 -17.56 -3.39 7.32
CA GLU A 189 -16.68 -4.54 7.38
C GLU A 189 -17.49 -5.74 7.90
N TYR A 190 -17.34 -6.88 7.24
CA TYR A 190 -18.03 -8.11 7.61
C TYR A 190 -17.25 -9.33 7.13
N ASN A 191 -17.48 -10.48 7.78
CA ASN A 191 -16.87 -11.73 7.39
C ASN A 191 -17.86 -12.58 6.59
N LEU A 192 -17.36 -13.25 5.58
CA LEU A 192 -18.09 -14.20 4.75
C LEU A 192 -17.36 -15.54 4.78
N LEU A 193 -18.04 -16.59 5.27
CA LEU A 193 -17.53 -17.93 5.16
C LEU A 193 -17.72 -18.44 3.73
N VAL A 194 -16.61 -18.77 3.07
CA VAL A 194 -16.59 -19.25 1.69
C VAL A 194 -16.05 -20.66 1.60
N ASP A 195 -16.54 -21.45 0.65
CA ASP A 195 -16.07 -22.79 0.32
C ASP A 195 -15.87 -22.97 -1.20
N GLY A 196 -15.27 -24.08 -1.61
CA GLY A 196 -14.94 -24.36 -3.01
C GLY A 196 -16.09 -24.92 -3.86
N ASN A 197 -17.30 -25.02 -3.31
CA ASN A 197 -18.45 -25.59 -4.01
C ASN A 197 -19.35 -24.53 -4.65
N ASP A 198 -19.34 -23.31 -4.09
CA ASP A 198 -20.30 -22.27 -4.44
C ASP A 198 -19.64 -21.01 -4.97
N THR A 199 -20.40 -20.36 -5.86
CA THR A 199 -20.15 -18.97 -6.25
C THR A 199 -21.08 -18.08 -5.43
N TYR A 200 -20.53 -17.15 -4.68
CA TYR A 200 -21.29 -16.27 -3.80
C TYR A 200 -21.76 -15.04 -4.57
N LYS A 201 -23.06 -14.76 -4.55
CA LYS A 201 -23.67 -13.62 -5.24
C LYS A 201 -24.32 -12.69 -4.25
N MET A 202 -23.81 -11.46 -4.18
CA MET A 202 -24.24 -10.42 -3.27
C MET A 202 -24.82 -9.25 -4.08
N PRO A 203 -26.15 -9.12 -4.17
CA PRO A 203 -26.76 -7.98 -4.86
C PRO A 203 -26.58 -6.70 -4.05
N PHE A 204 -26.26 -5.61 -4.73
CA PHE A 204 -26.18 -4.29 -4.14
C PHE A 204 -26.68 -3.20 -5.10
N THR A 205 -26.95 -2.03 -4.56
CA THR A 205 -27.39 -0.86 -5.30
C THR A 205 -26.50 0.32 -4.99
N ILE A 206 -26.19 1.13 -5.99
CA ILE A 206 -25.60 2.45 -5.84
C ILE A 206 -26.71 3.45 -6.12
N PHE A 207 -26.90 4.43 -5.24
CA PHE A 207 -27.93 5.43 -5.34
C PHE A 207 -27.38 6.77 -5.81
N ASN A 208 -28.25 7.61 -6.33
CA ASN A 208 -27.93 9.01 -6.61
C ASN A 208 -27.43 9.70 -5.32
N GLY A 209 -26.28 10.38 -5.41
CA GLY A 209 -25.56 10.93 -4.26
C GLY A 209 -24.39 10.06 -3.77
N GLU A 210 -24.25 8.81 -4.27
CA GLU A 210 -23.07 7.97 -4.14
C GLU A 210 -22.26 8.02 -5.43
N GLY A 211 -20.92 8.09 -5.33
CA GLY A 211 -20.04 8.19 -6.49
C GLY A 211 -19.63 6.82 -7.03
N SER A 212 -19.19 5.95 -6.14
CA SER A 212 -18.74 4.59 -6.49
C SER A 212 -18.83 3.67 -5.28
N LYS A 213 -18.73 2.37 -5.55
CA LYS A 213 -18.61 1.35 -4.50
C LYS A 213 -17.42 0.44 -4.79
N GLU A 214 -16.62 0.21 -3.77
CA GLU A 214 -15.44 -0.66 -3.80
C GLU A 214 -15.59 -1.76 -2.77
N PHE A 215 -15.21 -2.97 -3.16
CA PHE A 215 -15.07 -4.12 -2.28
C PHE A 215 -13.62 -4.56 -2.26
N SER A 216 -13.03 -4.64 -1.08
CA SER A 216 -11.70 -5.20 -0.88
C SER A 216 -11.78 -6.43 0.02
N PHE A 217 -10.84 -7.35 -0.19
CA PHE A 217 -10.88 -8.69 0.37
C PHE A 217 -9.58 -9.01 1.08
N THR A 218 -9.71 -9.58 2.27
CA THR A 218 -8.57 -10.02 3.08
C THR A 218 -8.81 -11.43 3.62
N LEU A 219 -7.76 -12.25 3.59
CA LEU A 219 -7.73 -13.58 4.19
C LEU A 219 -6.64 -13.65 5.26
N THR A 220 -6.83 -14.49 6.27
CA THR A 220 -5.73 -14.86 7.14
C THR A 220 -4.66 -15.62 6.34
N LYS A 221 -3.43 -15.73 6.87
CA LYS A 221 -2.38 -16.52 6.23
C LYS A 221 -2.77 -18.00 6.14
N GLU A 222 -3.47 -18.48 7.15
CA GLU A 222 -3.94 -19.87 7.21
C GLU A 222 -5.00 -20.12 6.14
N ASP A 223 -6.02 -19.27 6.04
CA ASP A 223 -7.09 -19.40 5.06
C ASP A 223 -6.58 -19.25 3.62
N TYR A 224 -5.66 -18.30 3.38
CA TYR A 224 -5.04 -18.15 2.07
C TYR A 224 -4.31 -19.42 1.62
N SER A 225 -3.69 -20.16 2.56
CA SER A 225 -2.99 -21.41 2.24
C SER A 225 -3.91 -22.55 1.75
N LYS A 226 -5.21 -22.46 1.99
CA LYS A 226 -6.23 -23.44 1.55
C LYS A 226 -6.71 -23.19 0.13
N ILE A 227 -6.45 -22.01 -0.43
CA ILE A 227 -7.00 -21.52 -1.70
C ILE A 227 -5.98 -21.72 -2.81
N THR A 228 -6.44 -22.17 -3.98
CA THR A 228 -5.63 -22.33 -5.19
C THR A 228 -5.83 -21.16 -6.18
N ASP A 229 -7.02 -20.56 -6.16
CA ASP A 229 -7.36 -19.36 -6.95
C ASP A 229 -8.53 -18.63 -6.29
N PHE A 230 -8.61 -17.32 -6.51
CA PHE A 230 -9.70 -16.51 -5.96
C PHE A 230 -10.02 -15.34 -6.88
N ALA A 231 -11.16 -15.40 -7.50
CA ALA A 231 -11.64 -14.37 -8.41
C ALA A 231 -12.88 -13.67 -7.88
N PHE A 232 -13.06 -12.41 -8.23
CA PHE A 232 -14.27 -11.65 -7.99
C PHE A 232 -14.59 -10.76 -9.18
N GLN A 233 -15.89 -10.50 -9.36
CA GLN A 233 -16.36 -9.60 -10.39
C GLN A 233 -17.63 -8.88 -9.96
N ILE A 234 -17.86 -7.73 -10.56
CA ILE A 234 -19.12 -7.01 -10.43
C ILE A 234 -19.87 -7.17 -11.76
N LEU A 235 -21.10 -7.65 -11.68
CA LEU A 235 -22.00 -7.82 -12.80
C LEU A 235 -23.04 -6.70 -12.79
N ASP A 236 -23.38 -6.16 -13.97
CA ASP A 236 -24.50 -5.26 -14.16
C ASP A 236 -25.84 -6.00 -14.22
N GLU A 237 -26.93 -5.27 -14.39
CA GLU A 237 -28.30 -5.81 -14.47
C GLU A 237 -28.50 -6.81 -15.64
N THR A 238 -27.64 -6.77 -16.65
CA THR A 238 -27.66 -7.69 -17.79
C THR A 238 -26.84 -8.96 -17.55
N GLY A 239 -26.13 -9.05 -16.43
CA GLY A 239 -25.21 -10.13 -16.12
C GLY A 239 -23.83 -9.98 -16.75
N LYS A 240 -23.53 -8.83 -17.34
CA LYS A 240 -22.22 -8.53 -17.92
C LYS A 240 -21.26 -8.05 -16.82
N ALA A 241 -20.04 -8.59 -16.80
CA ALA A 241 -19.01 -8.12 -15.89
C ALA A 241 -18.51 -6.73 -16.28
N VAL A 242 -18.62 -5.78 -15.34
CA VAL A 242 -18.16 -4.39 -15.46
C VAL A 242 -16.86 -4.14 -14.72
N SER A 243 -16.52 -5.00 -13.74
CA SER A 243 -15.25 -4.98 -13.01
C SER A 243 -14.85 -6.41 -12.68
N LYS A 244 -13.54 -6.70 -12.69
CA LYS A 244 -12.99 -8.01 -12.36
C LYS A 244 -11.69 -7.86 -11.58
N GLY A 245 -11.45 -8.78 -10.65
CA GLY A 245 -10.25 -8.86 -9.86
C GLY A 245 -9.97 -10.26 -9.36
N GLY A 246 -8.87 -10.41 -8.65
CA GLY A 246 -8.46 -11.65 -8.01
C GLY A 246 -7.52 -11.36 -6.85
N LEU A 247 -7.34 -12.33 -5.96
CA LEU A 247 -6.34 -12.26 -4.91
C LEU A 247 -5.01 -12.80 -5.43
N SER A 248 -4.05 -11.92 -5.64
CA SER A 248 -2.66 -12.31 -5.90
C SER A 248 -1.92 -12.72 -4.61
N TYR A 249 -2.42 -12.28 -3.48
CA TYR A 249 -2.03 -12.68 -2.12
C TYR A 249 -3.21 -12.49 -1.17
N ARG A 250 -3.05 -12.83 0.11
CA ARG A 250 -4.10 -12.73 1.16
C ARG A 250 -4.75 -11.35 1.29
N THR A 251 -4.09 -10.30 0.78
CA THR A 251 -4.57 -8.92 0.75
C THR A 251 -4.41 -8.33 -0.64
N GLY A 252 -4.97 -7.13 -0.87
CA GLY A 252 -4.74 -6.34 -2.09
C GLY A 252 -5.63 -6.70 -3.27
N GLY A 253 -6.62 -7.57 -3.08
CA GLY A 253 -7.67 -7.78 -4.07
C GLY A 253 -8.82 -6.80 -3.87
N SER A 254 -9.20 -6.07 -4.93
CA SER A 254 -10.39 -5.21 -4.89
C SER A 254 -11.09 -5.15 -6.24
N VAL A 255 -12.38 -4.83 -6.20
CA VAL A 255 -13.19 -4.48 -7.38
C VAL A 255 -14.06 -3.29 -7.06
N SER A 256 -14.27 -2.42 -8.03
CA SER A 256 -15.07 -1.22 -7.88
C SER A 256 -15.95 -0.97 -9.07
N VAL A 257 -17.01 -0.20 -8.87
CA VAL A 257 -17.92 0.27 -9.93
C VAL A 257 -18.40 1.67 -9.59
N ASP A 258 -18.44 2.53 -10.60
CA ASP A 258 -18.94 3.89 -10.49
C ASP A 258 -20.46 3.94 -10.70
N MET A 259 -21.10 4.93 -10.08
CA MET A 259 -22.48 5.27 -10.33
C MET A 259 -22.63 5.77 -11.78
N PRO A 260 -23.48 5.18 -12.62
CA PRO A 260 -23.76 5.73 -13.94
C PRO A 260 -24.38 7.13 -13.87
N ALA A 261 -23.84 8.06 -14.66
CA ALA A 261 -24.18 9.48 -14.58
C ALA A 261 -25.65 9.84 -14.88
N ASP A 262 -26.37 8.98 -15.57
CA ASP A 262 -27.72 9.19 -16.09
C ASP A 262 -28.80 8.39 -15.34
N LYS A 263 -28.46 7.81 -14.18
CA LYS A 263 -29.40 6.99 -13.38
C LYS A 263 -29.60 7.56 -11.98
N ASP A 264 -30.79 7.39 -11.44
CA ASP A 264 -31.08 7.67 -10.02
C ASP A 264 -30.65 6.53 -9.10
N SER A 265 -30.51 5.33 -9.64
CA SER A 265 -29.92 4.17 -8.98
C SER A 265 -29.48 3.13 -10.01
N ALA A 266 -28.47 2.35 -9.64
CA ALA A 266 -27.98 1.25 -10.47
C ALA A 266 -27.80 0.00 -9.61
N LYS A 267 -28.30 -1.13 -10.10
CA LYS A 267 -28.21 -2.43 -9.42
C LYS A 267 -27.05 -3.23 -10.00
N PHE A 268 -26.34 -3.90 -9.11
CA PHE A 268 -25.20 -4.74 -9.44
C PHE A 268 -25.22 -6.01 -8.60
N VAL A 269 -24.41 -6.98 -8.99
CA VAL A 269 -24.14 -8.19 -8.21
C VAL A 269 -22.63 -8.33 -8.06
N LEU A 270 -22.15 -8.34 -6.83
CA LEU A 270 -20.80 -8.81 -6.51
C LEU A 270 -20.82 -10.33 -6.55
N GLU A 271 -20.00 -10.93 -7.39
CA GLU A 271 -19.81 -12.36 -7.51
C GLU A 271 -18.41 -12.72 -7.03
N ILE A 272 -18.33 -13.62 -6.04
CA ILE A 272 -17.09 -14.12 -5.43
C ILE A 272 -16.96 -15.59 -5.81
N ILE A 273 -15.82 -15.95 -6.41
CA ILE A 273 -15.55 -17.27 -7.00
C ILE A 273 -14.28 -17.83 -6.37
N PRO A 274 -14.38 -18.50 -5.21
CA PRO A 274 -13.23 -19.13 -4.58
C PRO A 274 -12.91 -20.48 -5.24
N ALA A 275 -11.63 -20.84 -5.29
CA ALA A 275 -11.18 -22.17 -5.66
C ALA A 275 -10.23 -22.69 -4.57
N PHE A 276 -10.54 -23.87 -4.04
CA PHE A 276 -9.80 -24.51 -2.97
C PHE A 276 -9.06 -25.77 -3.44
N ALA A 277 -8.01 -26.12 -2.70
CA ALA A 277 -7.28 -27.37 -2.92
C ALA A 277 -8.14 -28.62 -2.69
N SER A 278 -9.17 -28.52 -1.86
CA SER A 278 -10.19 -29.56 -1.62
C SER A 278 -11.55 -28.90 -1.40
N LYS A 279 -12.62 -29.56 -1.85
CA LYS A 279 -14.02 -29.09 -1.70
C LYS A 279 -14.51 -29.03 -0.25
N GLU A 280 -13.84 -29.72 0.66
CA GLU A 280 -14.18 -29.76 2.09
C GLU A 280 -13.60 -28.58 2.87
N LEU A 281 -12.73 -27.79 2.23
CA LEU A 281 -12.08 -26.64 2.86
C LEU A 281 -12.99 -25.42 2.82
N THR A 282 -12.90 -24.65 3.89
CA THR A 282 -13.57 -23.35 4.04
C THR A 282 -12.58 -22.28 4.47
N ALA A 283 -12.89 -21.04 4.22
CA ALA A 283 -12.10 -19.88 4.64
C ALA A 283 -13.00 -18.74 5.09
N ASP A 284 -12.57 -18.00 6.10
CA ASP A 284 -13.18 -16.74 6.51
C ASP A 284 -12.60 -15.61 5.69
N LEU A 285 -13.43 -15.06 4.81
CA LEU A 285 -13.10 -13.90 3.97
C LEU A 285 -13.57 -12.63 4.66
N GLU A 286 -12.64 -11.77 5.05
CA GLU A 286 -12.95 -10.42 5.49
C GLU A 286 -13.25 -9.55 4.26
N VAL A 287 -14.42 -8.93 4.25
CA VAL A 287 -14.89 -8.03 3.18
C VAL A 287 -15.02 -6.63 3.74
N LYS A 288 -14.32 -5.69 3.13
CA LYS A 288 -14.47 -4.27 3.38
C LYS A 288 -15.17 -3.63 2.18
N GLU A 289 -16.37 -3.11 2.43
CA GLU A 289 -17.19 -2.39 1.47
C GLU A 289 -17.07 -0.89 1.74
N ILE A 290 -16.59 -0.12 0.77
CA ILE A 290 -16.51 1.34 0.83
C ILE A 290 -17.46 1.91 -0.24
N THR A 291 -18.36 2.79 0.19
CA THR A 291 -19.17 3.61 -0.72
C THR A 291 -18.61 5.03 -0.69
N TYR A 292 -18.04 5.47 -1.80
CA TYR A 292 -17.48 6.80 -1.94
C TYR A 292 -18.55 7.83 -2.29
N PHE A 293 -18.39 9.04 -1.78
CA PHE A 293 -19.18 10.18 -2.22
C PHE A 293 -18.73 10.63 -3.63
N PRO A 294 -19.58 11.31 -4.41
CA PRO A 294 -19.18 11.88 -5.70
C PRO A 294 -18.04 12.88 -5.60
N SER A 295 -17.93 13.54 -4.45
CA SER A 295 -16.83 14.44 -4.09
C SER A 295 -16.52 14.33 -2.61
N PRO A 296 -15.25 14.37 -2.20
CA PRO A 296 -14.87 14.39 -0.80
C PRO A 296 -15.50 15.55 -0.05
N ILE A 297 -15.90 15.31 1.20
CA ILE A 297 -16.41 16.35 2.10
C ILE A 297 -15.25 16.81 2.98
N SER A 298 -14.93 18.10 2.91
CA SER A 298 -13.87 18.68 3.75
C SER A 298 -14.27 18.61 5.22
N VAL A 299 -13.35 18.14 6.07
CA VAL A 299 -13.49 18.08 7.51
C VAL A 299 -12.51 19.07 8.15
N ASP A 300 -13.00 19.93 9.04
CA ASP A 300 -12.13 20.88 9.73
C ASP A 300 -11.24 20.13 10.73
N ALA A 301 -9.94 20.08 10.44
CA ALA A 301 -8.91 19.41 11.25
C ALA A 301 -7.86 20.43 11.66
N LYS A 302 -7.67 20.63 12.98
CA LYS A 302 -6.80 21.67 13.53
C LYS A 302 -6.00 21.19 14.73
N HIS A 303 -4.79 21.69 14.86
CA HIS A 303 -4.00 21.65 16.08
C HIS A 303 -3.93 23.06 16.68
N ASN A 304 -4.47 23.27 17.88
CA ASN A 304 -4.52 24.59 18.53
C ASN A 304 -5.10 25.68 17.60
N GLY A 305 -6.17 25.37 16.86
CA GLY A 305 -6.84 26.29 15.93
C GLY A 305 -6.11 26.55 14.61
N ARG A 306 -4.99 25.84 14.31
CA ARG A 306 -4.18 25.99 13.09
C ARG A 306 -4.16 24.71 12.28
N THR A 307 -4.00 24.84 10.98
CA THR A 307 -3.78 23.71 10.06
C THR A 307 -2.32 23.29 9.98
N THR A 308 -1.39 23.99 10.64
CA THR A 308 0.01 23.61 10.72
C THR A 308 0.25 22.82 12.00
N LEU A 309 0.82 21.63 11.87
CA LEU A 309 1.16 20.72 12.95
C LEU A 309 2.67 20.47 12.97
N THR A 310 3.31 20.76 14.10
CA THR A 310 4.72 20.42 14.34
C THR A 310 4.80 19.26 15.33
N LEU A 311 5.34 18.15 14.87
CA LEU A 311 5.53 16.91 15.62
C LEU A 311 7.00 16.81 16.07
N TYR A 312 7.23 16.94 17.38
CA TYR A 312 8.54 16.75 17.98
C TYR A 312 8.80 15.27 18.28
N PRO A 313 10.06 14.81 18.27
CA PRO A 313 10.41 13.42 18.58
C PRO A 313 9.80 12.96 19.91
N ASN A 314 9.18 11.79 19.90
CA ASN A 314 8.57 11.12 21.07
C ASN A 314 7.61 12.01 21.89
N ASN A 315 7.01 13.01 21.25
CA ASN A 315 6.05 13.91 21.91
C ASN A 315 4.65 13.72 21.30
N ILE A 316 3.66 13.62 22.18
CA ILE A 316 2.27 13.49 21.76
C ILE A 316 1.74 14.88 21.38
N LYS A 317 1.07 14.93 20.24
CA LYS A 317 0.28 16.06 19.75
C LYS A 317 -1.11 15.58 19.41
N TYR A 318 -2.06 16.47 19.37
CA TYR A 318 -3.43 16.13 19.01
C TYR A 318 -3.91 16.96 17.80
N VAL A 319 -4.89 16.42 17.13
CA VAL A 319 -5.67 17.10 16.09
C VAL A 319 -7.13 17.03 16.52
N ASP A 320 -7.74 18.20 16.62
CA ASP A 320 -9.18 18.33 16.86
C ASP A 320 -9.91 18.38 15.52
N PHE A 321 -11.06 17.70 15.47
CA PHE A 321 -11.90 17.62 14.28
C PHE A 321 -13.26 18.26 14.53
N ASN A 322 -13.78 18.93 13.51
CA ASN A 322 -15.17 19.38 13.50
C ASN A 322 -15.88 18.80 12.28
N PHE A 323 -16.83 17.91 12.54
CA PHE A 323 -17.62 17.23 11.52
C PHE A 323 -19.07 17.04 12.00
N SER A 324 -19.95 16.83 11.04
CA SER A 324 -21.32 16.41 11.24
C SER A 324 -21.65 15.24 10.33
N LYS A 325 -22.70 14.50 10.67
CA LYS A 325 -23.24 13.48 9.78
C LYS A 325 -23.61 14.14 8.45
N PRO A 326 -23.17 13.60 7.30
CA PRO A 326 -23.60 14.10 6.00
C PRO A 326 -25.13 14.02 5.86
N GLU A 327 -25.72 14.90 5.07
CA GLU A 327 -27.15 14.85 4.72
C GLU A 327 -27.54 13.60 3.91
N LEU A 328 -26.53 12.89 3.37
CA LEU A 328 -26.68 11.62 2.67
C LEU A 328 -27.13 10.51 3.62
N ILE A 329 -27.83 9.52 3.08
CA ILE A 329 -28.26 8.34 3.84
C ILE A 329 -27.06 7.43 4.07
N VAL A 330 -26.41 7.59 5.21
CA VAL A 330 -25.41 6.62 5.68
C VAL A 330 -26.14 5.51 6.41
N PRO A 331 -25.98 4.23 6.01
CA PRO A 331 -26.59 3.10 6.71
C PRO A 331 -26.22 3.08 8.20
N ALA A 332 -27.14 2.62 9.05
CA ALA A 332 -26.93 2.63 10.50
C ALA A 332 -25.78 1.72 10.98
N ASP A 333 -25.43 0.72 10.18
CA ASP A 333 -24.36 -0.24 10.40
C ASP A 333 -23.05 0.16 9.70
N ALA A 334 -22.97 1.35 9.12
CA ALA A 334 -21.79 1.87 8.46
C ALA A 334 -21.16 3.02 9.24
N ASN A 335 -19.83 3.11 9.16
CA ASN A 335 -19.05 4.23 9.68
C ASN A 335 -18.65 5.15 8.53
N GLY A 336 -18.55 6.46 8.78
CA GLY A 336 -17.94 7.36 7.81
C GLY A 336 -16.47 6.99 7.62
N TYR A 337 -16.01 7.01 6.37
CA TYR A 337 -14.64 6.73 5.97
C TYR A 337 -13.97 7.99 5.46
N GLY A 338 -12.78 8.27 5.93
CA GLY A 338 -12.01 9.43 5.48
C GLY A 338 -10.52 9.32 5.74
N LYS A 339 -9.81 10.40 5.51
CA LYS A 339 -8.36 10.48 5.69
C LYS A 339 -7.93 11.82 6.27
N LEU A 340 -6.93 11.78 7.13
CA LEU A 340 -6.12 12.93 7.54
C LEU A 340 -4.83 12.93 6.72
N TYR A 341 -4.59 14.01 6.01
CA TYR A 341 -3.43 14.18 5.14
C TYR A 341 -2.39 15.06 5.82
N PHE A 342 -1.13 14.64 5.75
CA PHE A 342 0.03 15.39 6.21
C PHE A 342 0.82 15.85 4.99
N LYS A 343 0.74 17.13 4.68
CA LYS A 343 1.34 17.72 3.48
C LYS A 343 2.61 18.49 3.82
N SER A 344 3.63 18.33 3.03
CA SER A 344 4.85 19.12 3.12
C SER A 344 4.55 20.62 2.99
N PRO A 345 4.97 21.47 3.92
CA PRO A 345 4.76 22.91 3.81
C PRO A 345 5.43 23.55 2.59
N SER A 346 6.53 22.97 2.11
CA SER A 346 7.32 23.51 1.00
C SER A 346 6.83 23.08 -0.38
N THR A 347 6.30 21.85 -0.50
CA THR A 347 5.91 21.25 -1.79
C THR A 347 4.41 21.03 -1.93
N SER A 348 3.65 21.16 -0.85
CA SER A 348 2.23 20.81 -0.74
C SER A 348 1.90 19.35 -1.12
N LYS A 349 2.92 18.50 -1.31
CA LYS A 349 2.71 17.08 -1.53
C LYS A 349 2.31 16.39 -0.23
N THR A 350 1.41 15.44 -0.32
CA THR A 350 1.09 14.54 0.78
C THR A 350 2.29 13.64 1.03
N GLU A 351 2.83 13.68 2.25
CA GLU A 351 3.95 12.85 2.70
C GLU A 351 3.48 11.67 3.55
N TYR A 352 2.28 11.78 4.14
CA TYR A 352 1.66 10.74 4.93
C TYR A 352 0.14 10.89 4.94
N GLU A 353 -0.57 9.76 5.00
CA GLU A 353 -2.03 9.69 5.14
C GLU A 353 -2.39 8.80 6.33
N LEU A 354 -3.40 9.20 7.06
CA LEU A 354 -3.96 8.43 8.16
C LEU A 354 -5.44 8.17 7.88
N PRO A 355 -5.88 6.91 7.74
CA PRO A 355 -7.30 6.61 7.61
C PRO A 355 -8.03 6.98 8.90
N ILE A 356 -9.25 7.49 8.77
CA ILE A 356 -10.10 7.94 9.87
C ILE A 356 -11.49 7.35 9.70
N ASN A 357 -12.05 6.88 10.81
CA ASN A 357 -13.42 6.41 10.90
C ASN A 357 -14.29 7.40 11.67
N PHE A 358 -15.45 7.76 11.12
CA PHE A 358 -16.40 8.66 11.75
C PHE A 358 -17.62 7.88 12.21
N LYS A 359 -17.86 7.85 13.52
CA LYS A 359 -19.11 7.33 14.10
C LYS A 359 -20.10 8.48 14.31
N PHE A 360 -21.28 8.35 13.74
CA PHE A 360 -22.34 9.35 13.78
C PHE A 360 -23.38 9.07 14.85
#